data_c32303344eaf2b34c218a6a3ea283776
#
_entry.id   c32303344eaf2b34c218a6a3ea283776
#
_cell.length_a   1.000
_cell.length_b   1.000
_cell.length_c   1.000
_cell.angle_alpha   90.00
_cell.angle_beta   90.00
_cell.angle_gamma   90.00
#
_symmetry.space_group_name_H-M   'P 1'
#
loop_
_entity.id
_entity.type
_entity.pdbx_description
1 polymer ?
#
loop_
_entity_poly.entity_id
_entity_poly.type
_entity_poly.pdbx_seq_one_letter_code
_entity_poly.pdbx_strand_id
1 'polypeptide(L)'
;MAIARLGLAPGFDRDRIVVTAFGALVTVPLLLFVAYPLWSILSLSFLTPEGVGLGNYSRYFGTARAWTIVGNTFAVALTTTAITVALGYGLAYAMHRSCMPLKGLFGLILLVPLFAPSLVQAQGLLLMLGRNGLVNRTFQLGIDIYGFWGIVIASVLYALPHAFLILSAALAVADARLYESATMLGASPGRSFRTVTLPSTKFGLMSAIFIVFTIVITDFGNPMVIGADYSVLATEMYNQVLGQAN
;
A
#
# COMPACT_ATOMS: atom_id res chain seq x y z
N MET A 1 -43.21 13.06 -47.08
CA MET A 1 -43.98 13.00 -45.81
C MET A 1 -44.12 11.52 -45.40
N ALA A 2 -43.25 10.99 -44.60
CA ALA A 2 -43.40 9.74 -43.83
C ALA A 2 -42.06 9.44 -43.10
N ILE A 3 -41.88 10.07 -41.95
CA ILE A 3 -40.81 9.66 -41.02
C ILE A 3 -41.28 8.39 -40.35
N ALA A 4 -40.73 7.25 -40.83
CA ALA A 4 -40.95 5.95 -40.24
C ALA A 4 -40.56 5.97 -38.75
N ARG A 5 -41.52 5.72 -37.88
CA ARG A 5 -41.31 5.42 -36.47
C ARG A 5 -40.41 4.20 -36.40
N LEU A 6 -39.17 4.40 -36.04
CA LEU A 6 -38.29 3.32 -35.62
C LEU A 6 -38.91 2.72 -34.35
N GLY A 7 -39.69 1.66 -34.53
CA GLY A 7 -40.17 0.81 -33.46
C GLY A 7 -38.94 0.20 -32.76
N LEU A 8 -38.65 0.68 -31.60
CA LEU A 8 -37.65 0.07 -30.71
C LEU A 8 -38.14 -1.36 -30.43
N ALA A 9 -37.34 -2.33 -30.86
CA ALA A 9 -37.64 -3.74 -30.71
C ALA A 9 -37.87 -4.10 -29.23
N PRO A 10 -38.80 -5.03 -28.91
CA PRO A 10 -39.13 -5.41 -27.51
C PRO A 10 -37.96 -6.01 -26.70
N GLY A 11 -36.81 -6.23 -27.31
CA GLY A 11 -35.58 -6.62 -26.63
C GLY A 11 -34.89 -5.50 -25.86
N PHE A 12 -35.08 -4.26 -26.26
CA PHE A 12 -34.39 -3.11 -25.64
C PHE A 12 -34.88 -2.83 -24.21
N ASP A 13 -36.12 -3.11 -23.89
CA ASP A 13 -36.67 -2.96 -22.54
C ASP A 13 -36.23 -4.10 -21.62
N ARG A 14 -36.10 -5.32 -22.11
CA ARG A 14 -35.60 -6.46 -21.31
C ARG A 14 -34.15 -6.28 -20.92
N ASP A 15 -33.31 -5.88 -21.85
CA ASP A 15 -31.88 -5.64 -21.57
C ASP A 15 -31.71 -4.51 -20.56
N ARG A 16 -32.50 -3.47 -20.65
CA ARG A 16 -32.52 -2.36 -19.71
C ARG A 16 -32.93 -2.79 -18.30
N ILE A 17 -33.98 -3.62 -18.21
CA ILE A 17 -34.45 -4.19 -16.94
C ILE A 17 -33.34 -5.07 -16.31
N VAL A 18 -32.73 -5.95 -17.10
CA VAL A 18 -31.66 -6.84 -16.64
C VAL A 18 -30.45 -6.05 -16.15
N VAL A 19 -30.01 -5.06 -16.91
CA VAL A 19 -28.87 -4.20 -16.52
C VAL A 19 -29.19 -3.39 -15.26
N THR A 20 -30.42 -2.85 -15.16
CA THR A 20 -30.85 -2.09 -13.99
C THR A 20 -30.98 -3.00 -12.76
N ALA A 21 -31.56 -4.17 -12.91
CA ALA A 21 -31.70 -5.14 -11.82
C ALA A 21 -30.34 -5.65 -11.34
N PHE A 22 -29.42 -5.97 -12.27
CA PHE A 22 -28.05 -6.35 -11.92
C PHE A 22 -27.28 -5.20 -11.26
N GLY A 23 -27.42 -3.99 -11.80
CA GLY A 23 -26.84 -2.79 -11.18
C GLY A 23 -27.37 -2.56 -9.77
N ALA A 24 -28.68 -2.68 -9.56
CA ALA A 24 -29.29 -2.57 -8.24
C ALA A 24 -28.81 -3.69 -7.28
N LEU A 25 -28.71 -4.93 -7.78
CA LEU A 25 -28.24 -6.08 -7.01
C LEU A 25 -26.82 -5.88 -6.48
N VAL A 26 -25.97 -5.19 -7.21
CA VAL A 26 -24.60 -4.86 -6.77
C VAL A 26 -24.56 -3.59 -5.92
N THR A 27 -25.26 -2.55 -6.36
CA THR A 27 -25.20 -1.22 -5.71
C THR A 27 -25.87 -1.21 -4.33
N VAL A 28 -27.02 -1.88 -4.18
CA VAL A 28 -27.75 -1.89 -2.88
C VAL A 28 -26.92 -2.53 -1.76
N PRO A 29 -26.31 -3.73 -1.92
CA PRO A 29 -25.41 -4.27 -0.91
C PRO A 29 -24.19 -3.37 -0.63
N LEU A 30 -23.58 -2.78 -1.65
CA LEU A 30 -22.46 -1.84 -1.46
C LEU A 30 -22.87 -0.64 -0.60
N LEU A 31 -24.02 -0.03 -0.86
CA LEU A 31 -24.53 1.07 -0.07
C LEU A 31 -24.84 0.63 1.37
N LEU A 32 -25.41 -0.55 1.54
CA LEU A 32 -25.84 -1.04 2.84
C LEU A 32 -24.68 -1.51 3.70
N PHE A 33 -23.71 -2.24 3.13
CA PHE A 33 -22.62 -2.84 3.88
C PHE A 33 -21.34 -1.98 3.92
N VAL A 34 -21.21 -1.00 3.04
CA VAL A 34 -20.04 -0.11 3.00
C VAL A 34 -20.42 1.32 3.38
N ALA A 35 -21.36 1.94 2.66
CA ALA A 35 -21.68 3.34 2.88
C ALA A 35 -22.36 3.59 4.24
N TYR A 36 -23.27 2.70 4.65
CA TYR A 36 -23.97 2.84 5.94
C TYR A 36 -23.02 2.75 7.16
N PRO A 37 -22.13 1.76 7.29
CA PRO A 37 -21.15 1.73 8.40
C PRO A 37 -20.24 2.95 8.39
N LEU A 38 -19.74 3.38 7.21
CA LEU A 38 -18.90 4.57 7.10
C LEU A 38 -19.64 5.82 7.54
N TRP A 39 -20.90 5.98 7.13
CA TRP A 39 -21.76 7.07 7.59
C TRP A 39 -22.00 7.01 9.08
N SER A 40 -22.23 5.82 9.63
CA SER A 40 -22.44 5.63 11.09
C SER A 40 -21.21 6.05 11.88
N ILE A 41 -20.01 5.60 11.47
CA ILE A 41 -18.74 5.99 12.12
C ILE A 41 -18.54 7.51 12.01
N LEU A 42 -18.75 8.08 10.84
CA LEU A 42 -18.59 9.51 10.62
C LEU A 42 -19.58 10.32 11.49
N SER A 43 -20.85 9.95 11.51
CA SER A 43 -21.86 10.63 12.32
C SER A 43 -21.58 10.53 13.83
N LEU A 44 -21.18 9.34 14.30
CA LEU A 44 -20.80 9.11 15.69
C LEU A 44 -19.55 9.92 16.10
N SER A 45 -18.63 10.18 15.19
CA SER A 45 -17.43 10.97 15.48
C SER A 45 -17.74 12.42 15.89
N PHE A 46 -18.88 12.96 15.44
CA PHE A 46 -19.38 14.29 15.80
C PHE A 46 -20.35 14.29 16.99
N LEU A 47 -20.81 13.12 17.46
CA LEU A 47 -21.69 13.02 18.61
C LEU A 47 -20.88 13.07 19.91
N THR A 48 -21.13 14.09 20.73
CA THR A 48 -20.52 14.26 22.04
C THR A 48 -21.61 14.21 23.10
N PRO A 49 -21.33 13.99 24.41
CA PRO A 49 -22.30 14.02 25.47
C PRO A 49 -23.07 15.36 25.57
N GLU A 50 -22.48 16.43 25.03
CA GLU A 50 -23.03 17.80 25.05
C GLU A 50 -23.81 18.14 23.75
N GLY A 51 -23.88 17.21 22.79
CA GLY A 51 -24.54 17.40 21.49
C GLY A 51 -23.61 17.17 20.29
N VAL A 52 -23.98 17.69 19.12
CA VAL A 52 -23.18 17.55 17.89
C VAL A 52 -22.07 18.60 17.89
N GLY A 53 -20.81 18.17 17.78
CA GLY A 53 -19.67 19.07 17.78
C GLY A 53 -18.34 18.37 17.53
N LEU A 54 -17.25 19.13 17.59
CA LEU A 54 -15.88 18.66 17.43
C LEU A 54 -15.20 18.23 18.75
N GLY A 55 -15.97 18.05 19.82
CA GLY A 55 -15.44 17.73 21.15
C GLY A 55 -14.59 16.46 21.21
N ASN A 56 -14.96 15.42 20.46
CA ASN A 56 -14.17 14.18 20.39
C ASN A 56 -12.81 14.44 19.74
N TYR A 57 -12.76 15.25 18.70
CA TYR A 57 -11.52 15.61 18.00
C TYR A 57 -10.62 16.49 18.87
N SER A 58 -11.19 17.52 19.52
CA SER A 58 -10.43 18.40 20.41
C SER A 58 -9.85 17.64 21.62
N ARG A 59 -10.61 16.68 22.17
CA ARG A 59 -10.15 15.81 23.26
C ARG A 59 -8.99 14.92 22.82
N TYR A 60 -9.08 14.29 21.65
CA TYR A 60 -8.03 13.41 21.14
C TYR A 60 -6.77 14.21 20.78
N PHE A 61 -6.89 15.20 19.90
CA PHE A 61 -5.75 15.99 19.41
C PHE A 61 -5.22 17.01 20.43
N GLY A 62 -5.94 17.24 21.54
CA GLY A 62 -5.43 18.01 22.67
C GLY A 62 -4.39 17.27 23.51
N THR A 63 -4.15 15.99 23.25
CA THR A 63 -3.18 15.20 24.00
C THR A 63 -1.83 15.12 23.27
N ALA A 64 -0.71 15.19 24.02
CA ALA A 64 0.64 14.98 23.45
C ALA A 64 0.78 13.58 22.84
N ARG A 65 0.12 12.58 23.40
CA ARG A 65 0.10 11.20 22.90
C ARG A 65 -0.43 11.10 21.47
N ALA A 66 -1.51 11.81 21.13
CA ALA A 66 -2.06 11.80 19.78
C ALA A 66 -1.05 12.26 18.74
N TRP A 67 -0.33 13.35 19.01
CA TRP A 67 0.68 13.87 18.10
C TRP A 67 1.90 12.94 17.99
N THR A 68 2.28 12.28 19.06
CA THR A 68 3.32 11.24 19.01
C THR A 68 2.91 10.09 18.09
N ILE A 69 1.67 9.59 18.22
CA ILE A 69 1.16 8.49 17.39
C ILE A 69 1.05 8.91 15.91
N VAL A 70 0.58 10.11 15.64
CA VAL A 70 0.54 10.67 14.27
C VAL A 70 1.97 10.77 13.72
N GLY A 71 2.90 11.32 14.49
CA GLY A 71 4.31 11.42 14.11
C GLY A 71 4.93 10.05 13.82
N ASN A 72 4.68 9.06 14.68
CA ASN A 72 5.13 7.68 14.50
C ASN A 72 4.59 7.07 13.20
N THR A 73 3.30 7.28 12.92
CA THR A 73 2.65 6.77 11.71
C THR A 73 3.31 7.33 10.45
N PHE A 74 3.52 8.64 10.40
CA PHE A 74 4.21 9.27 9.28
C PHE A 74 5.68 8.86 9.18
N ALA A 75 6.38 8.74 10.30
CA ALA A 75 7.78 8.30 10.31
C ALA A 75 7.94 6.90 9.72
N VAL A 76 7.09 5.94 10.13
CA VAL A 76 7.08 4.58 9.55
C VAL A 76 6.72 4.65 8.06
N ALA A 77 5.63 5.34 7.69
CA ALA A 77 5.16 5.38 6.32
C ALA A 77 6.19 6.00 5.36
N LEU A 78 6.78 7.13 5.72
CA LEU A 78 7.77 7.82 4.89
C LEU A 78 9.08 7.02 4.77
N THR A 79 9.59 6.50 5.89
CA THR A 79 10.84 5.72 5.91
C THR A 79 10.67 4.43 5.09
N THR A 80 9.58 3.70 5.32
CA THR A 80 9.29 2.47 4.55
C THR A 80 9.12 2.78 3.08
N THR A 81 8.36 3.83 2.73
CA THR A 81 8.16 4.22 1.33
C THR A 81 9.48 4.54 0.64
N ALA A 82 10.33 5.33 1.27
CA ALA A 82 11.62 5.70 0.70
C ALA A 82 12.50 4.45 0.44
N ILE A 83 12.61 3.56 1.42
CA ILE A 83 13.39 2.33 1.29
C ILE A 83 12.79 1.40 0.24
N THR A 84 11.47 1.15 0.31
CA THR A 84 10.78 0.22 -0.60
C THR A 84 10.85 0.68 -2.05
N VAL A 85 10.61 1.96 -2.31
CA VAL A 85 10.65 2.51 -3.66
C VAL A 85 12.08 2.50 -4.21
N ALA A 86 13.09 2.84 -3.38
CA ALA A 86 14.49 2.76 -3.79
C ALA A 86 14.92 1.34 -4.14
N LEU A 87 14.58 0.36 -3.29
CA LEU A 87 14.86 -1.05 -3.53
C LEU A 87 14.09 -1.59 -4.74
N GLY A 88 12.78 -1.31 -4.81
CA GLY A 88 11.91 -1.72 -5.92
C GLY A 88 12.39 -1.15 -7.26
N TYR A 89 12.82 0.12 -7.27
CA TYR A 89 13.39 0.74 -8.48
C TYR A 89 14.70 0.08 -8.89
N GLY A 90 15.60 -0.13 -7.93
CA GLY A 90 16.88 -0.81 -8.19
C GLY A 90 16.69 -2.22 -8.76
N LEU A 91 15.78 -3.00 -8.16
CA LEU A 91 15.45 -4.36 -8.60
C LEU A 91 14.78 -4.35 -9.99
N ALA A 92 13.80 -3.49 -10.21
CA ALA A 92 13.14 -3.35 -11.52
C ALA A 92 14.14 -2.90 -12.60
N TYR A 93 15.01 -1.94 -12.30
CA TYR A 93 16.07 -1.50 -13.20
C TYR A 93 17.04 -2.63 -13.52
N ALA A 94 17.50 -3.37 -12.51
CA ALA A 94 18.39 -4.52 -12.73
C ALA A 94 17.74 -5.57 -13.65
N MET A 95 16.47 -5.86 -13.47
CA MET A 95 15.76 -6.85 -14.29
C MET A 95 15.53 -6.39 -15.73
N HIS A 96 15.28 -5.11 -15.97
CA HIS A 96 14.98 -4.60 -17.31
C HIS A 96 16.24 -4.14 -18.09
N ARG A 97 17.29 -3.69 -17.38
CA ARG A 97 18.43 -2.99 -17.98
C ARG A 97 19.78 -3.67 -17.75
N SER A 98 19.81 -4.82 -17.09
CA SER A 98 21.05 -5.61 -16.95
C SER A 98 20.93 -7.00 -17.56
N CYS A 99 22.05 -7.65 -17.79
CA CYS A 99 22.11 -9.06 -18.23
C CYS A 99 22.07 -10.02 -17.03
N MET A 100 21.27 -9.72 -15.98
CA MET A 100 21.17 -10.55 -14.79
C MET A 100 20.70 -11.97 -15.13
N PRO A 101 21.38 -13.03 -14.65
CA PRO A 101 20.93 -14.40 -14.85
C PRO A 101 19.67 -14.68 -14.02
N LEU A 102 18.88 -15.68 -14.40
CA LEU A 102 17.71 -16.18 -13.66
C LEU A 102 16.65 -15.10 -13.35
N LYS A 103 16.46 -14.11 -14.21
CA LYS A 103 15.48 -13.02 -14.00
C LYS A 103 14.10 -13.52 -13.63
N GLY A 104 13.60 -14.58 -14.27
CA GLY A 104 12.30 -15.16 -14.00
C GLY A 104 12.18 -15.70 -12.56
N LEU A 105 13.22 -16.36 -12.06
CA LEU A 105 13.25 -16.88 -10.69
C LEU A 105 13.27 -15.74 -9.66
N PHE A 106 14.12 -14.73 -9.87
CA PHE A 106 14.15 -13.55 -8.99
C PHE A 106 12.82 -12.81 -8.99
N GLY A 107 12.20 -12.63 -10.17
CA GLY A 107 10.86 -12.03 -10.25
C GLY A 107 9.81 -12.82 -9.49
N LEU A 108 9.85 -14.16 -9.60
CA LEU A 108 8.93 -15.02 -8.85
C LEU A 108 9.13 -14.89 -7.33
N ILE A 109 10.37 -14.95 -6.85
CA ILE A 109 10.69 -14.80 -5.42
C ILE A 109 10.22 -13.45 -4.88
N LEU A 110 10.42 -12.36 -5.63
CA LEU A 110 9.97 -11.04 -5.24
C LEU A 110 8.45 -10.91 -5.11
N LEU A 111 7.69 -11.75 -5.82
CA LEU A 111 6.23 -11.74 -5.77
C LEU A 111 5.64 -12.64 -4.68
N VAL A 112 6.42 -13.56 -4.08
CA VAL A 112 5.93 -14.46 -3.03
C VAL A 112 5.25 -13.71 -1.88
N PRO A 113 5.81 -12.60 -1.35
CA PRO A 113 5.18 -11.88 -0.24
C PRO A 113 3.79 -11.30 -0.57
N LEU A 114 3.48 -11.10 -1.86
CA LEU A 114 2.18 -10.57 -2.29
C LEU A 114 1.00 -11.47 -1.89
N PHE A 115 1.24 -12.78 -1.76
CA PHE A 115 0.19 -13.76 -1.46
C PHE A 115 -0.10 -13.90 0.05
N ALA A 116 0.70 -13.29 0.91
CA ALA A 116 0.51 -13.36 2.35
C ALA A 116 0.05 -12.00 2.91
N PRO A 117 -1.01 -11.97 3.75
CA PRO A 117 -1.40 -10.77 4.49
C PRO A 117 -0.25 -10.24 5.36
N SER A 118 -0.18 -8.92 5.57
CA SER A 118 0.87 -8.27 6.37
C SER A 118 1.02 -8.87 7.77
N LEU A 119 -0.11 -9.18 8.43
CA LEU A 119 -0.14 -9.80 9.75
C LEU A 119 0.57 -11.17 9.77
N VAL A 120 0.36 -12.00 8.75
CA VAL A 120 1.00 -13.32 8.65
C VAL A 120 2.49 -13.18 8.37
N GLN A 121 2.88 -12.22 7.53
CA GLN A 121 4.30 -11.92 7.27
C GLN A 121 5.01 -11.44 8.54
N ALA A 122 4.37 -10.55 9.30
CA ALA A 122 4.89 -10.07 10.58
C ALA A 122 5.09 -11.21 11.59
N GLN A 123 4.13 -12.13 11.69
CA GLN A 123 4.26 -13.32 12.53
C GLN A 123 5.41 -14.22 12.07
N GLY A 124 5.54 -14.45 10.75
CA GLY A 124 6.67 -15.20 10.19
C GLY A 124 8.02 -14.57 10.54
N LEU A 125 8.09 -13.23 10.45
CA LEU A 125 9.29 -12.48 10.80
C LEU A 125 9.61 -12.61 12.30
N LEU A 126 8.61 -12.57 13.18
CA LEU A 126 8.78 -12.82 14.62
C LEU A 126 9.25 -14.24 14.94
N LEU A 127 8.71 -15.23 14.24
CA LEU A 127 9.15 -16.63 14.43
C LEU A 127 10.61 -16.80 14.01
N MET A 128 11.09 -16.01 13.05
CA MET A 128 12.48 -16.05 12.60
C MET A 128 13.40 -15.17 13.46
N LEU A 129 13.06 -13.91 13.68
CA LEU A 129 13.94 -12.88 14.24
C LEU A 129 13.50 -12.33 15.61
N GLY A 130 12.34 -12.76 16.15
CA GLY A 130 11.90 -12.34 17.48
C GLY A 130 12.86 -12.79 18.58
N ARG A 131 12.64 -12.34 19.80
CA ARG A 131 13.52 -12.67 20.97
C ARG A 131 13.75 -14.17 21.12
N ASN A 132 12.72 -14.98 20.90
CA ASN A 132 12.78 -16.45 20.91
C ASN A 132 12.76 -17.06 19.50
N GLY A 133 13.02 -16.24 18.48
CA GLY A 133 12.99 -16.65 17.07
C GLY A 133 14.09 -17.64 16.73
N LEU A 134 13.86 -18.43 15.68
CA LEU A 134 14.76 -19.48 15.24
C LEU A 134 16.20 -18.99 15.04
N VAL A 135 16.36 -17.86 14.35
CA VAL A 135 17.68 -17.28 14.04
C VAL A 135 18.37 -16.77 15.32
N ASN A 136 17.62 -16.03 16.17
CA ASN A 136 18.17 -15.55 17.45
C ASN A 136 18.60 -16.71 18.37
N ARG A 137 17.79 -17.77 18.44
CA ARG A 137 18.08 -18.93 19.28
C ARG A 137 19.28 -19.74 18.77
N THR A 138 19.36 -19.90 17.42
CA THR A 138 20.42 -20.72 16.80
C THR A 138 21.77 -20.01 16.79
N PHE A 139 21.78 -18.70 16.48
CA PHE A 139 23.01 -17.94 16.32
C PHE A 139 23.32 -16.99 17.49
N GLN A 140 22.46 -16.94 18.50
CA GLN A 140 22.59 -16.09 19.70
C GLN A 140 22.88 -14.62 19.38
N LEU A 141 22.22 -14.08 18.33
CA LEU A 141 22.52 -12.76 17.80
C LEU A 141 21.98 -11.62 18.66
N GLY A 142 21.02 -11.88 19.57
CA GLY A 142 20.42 -10.86 20.41
C GLY A 142 19.65 -9.78 19.63
N ILE A 143 19.14 -10.10 18.42
CA ILE A 143 18.39 -9.15 17.62
C ILE A 143 17.05 -8.85 18.30
N ASP A 144 16.78 -7.57 18.52
CA ASP A 144 15.45 -7.10 18.94
C ASP A 144 14.75 -6.43 17.74
N ILE A 145 13.79 -7.16 17.16
CA ILE A 145 13.06 -6.69 15.98
C ILE A 145 11.83 -5.85 16.34
N TYR A 146 11.53 -5.67 17.62
CA TYR A 146 10.35 -4.91 18.03
C TYR A 146 10.54 -3.39 17.86
N GLY A 147 9.40 -2.68 17.67
CA GLY A 147 9.36 -1.24 17.54
C GLY A 147 9.55 -0.73 16.10
N PHE A 148 10.02 0.51 15.98
CA PHE A 148 10.09 1.24 14.71
C PHE A 148 10.76 0.47 13.56
N TRP A 149 12.00 0.00 13.77
CA TRP A 149 12.76 -0.67 12.70
C TRP A 149 12.18 -2.01 12.32
N GLY A 150 11.59 -2.73 13.27
CA GLY A 150 10.92 -3.98 12.96
C GLY A 150 9.67 -3.78 12.10
N ILE A 151 8.86 -2.76 12.42
CA ILE A 151 7.72 -2.38 11.58
C ILE A 151 8.21 -1.98 10.19
N VAL A 152 9.26 -1.16 10.09
CA VAL A 152 9.81 -0.73 8.80
C VAL A 152 10.27 -1.93 7.96
N ILE A 153 11.04 -2.85 8.53
CA ILE A 153 11.55 -4.04 7.83
C ILE A 153 10.37 -4.91 7.33
N ALA A 154 9.42 -5.20 8.21
CA ALA A 154 8.24 -6.00 7.86
C ALA A 154 7.41 -5.32 6.75
N SER A 155 7.20 -4.01 6.85
CA SER A 155 6.44 -3.25 5.87
C SER A 155 7.18 -3.09 4.55
N VAL A 156 8.52 -3.01 4.54
CA VAL A 156 9.33 -3.06 3.31
C VAL A 156 9.12 -4.39 2.60
N LEU A 157 9.23 -5.52 3.32
CA LEU A 157 9.02 -6.86 2.73
C LEU A 157 7.60 -6.99 2.16
N TYR A 158 6.59 -6.46 2.84
CA TYR A 158 5.20 -6.48 2.42
C TYR A 158 4.95 -5.62 1.18
N ALA A 159 5.48 -4.41 1.15
CA ALA A 159 5.21 -3.44 0.09
C ALA A 159 6.14 -3.56 -1.13
N LEU A 160 7.29 -4.24 -1.00
CA LEU A 160 8.29 -4.37 -2.07
C LEU A 160 7.74 -4.96 -3.37
N PRO A 161 6.92 -6.03 -3.36
CA PRO A 161 6.31 -6.55 -4.58
C PRO A 161 5.48 -5.52 -5.34
N HIS A 162 4.73 -4.70 -4.63
CA HIS A 162 3.87 -3.66 -5.22
C HIS A 162 4.72 -2.60 -5.93
N ALA A 163 5.75 -2.08 -5.24
CA ALA A 163 6.68 -1.12 -5.84
C ALA A 163 7.38 -1.73 -7.06
N PHE A 164 7.87 -2.96 -6.93
CA PHE A 164 8.56 -3.68 -8.00
C PHE A 164 7.68 -3.83 -9.25
N LEU A 165 6.43 -4.26 -9.11
CA LEU A 165 5.51 -4.45 -10.24
C LEU A 165 5.23 -3.14 -10.97
N ILE A 166 4.91 -2.06 -10.23
CA ILE A 166 4.62 -0.75 -10.81
C ILE A 166 5.84 -0.20 -11.56
N LEU A 167 7.01 -0.28 -10.94
CA LEU A 167 8.25 0.24 -11.50
C LEU A 167 8.75 -0.62 -12.67
N SER A 168 8.56 -1.94 -12.59
CA SER A 168 8.81 -2.86 -13.71
C SER A 168 7.94 -2.54 -14.92
N ALA A 169 6.64 -2.31 -14.71
CA ALA A 169 5.72 -1.91 -15.78
C ALA A 169 6.16 -0.58 -16.41
N ALA A 170 6.54 0.41 -15.60
CA ALA A 170 7.03 1.70 -16.09
C ALA A 170 8.32 1.59 -16.90
N LEU A 171 9.25 0.71 -16.48
CA LEU A 171 10.50 0.47 -17.20
C LEU A 171 10.30 -0.36 -18.49
N ALA A 172 9.29 -1.22 -18.52
CA ALA A 172 8.99 -2.05 -19.69
C ALA A 172 8.49 -1.22 -20.89
N VAL A 173 7.74 -0.14 -20.62
CA VAL A 173 7.19 0.75 -21.66
C VAL A 173 8.15 1.88 -22.07
N ALA A 174 9.30 2.00 -21.42
CA ALA A 174 10.30 3.01 -21.76
C ALA A 174 10.92 2.74 -23.15
N ASP A 175 10.89 3.75 -24.02
CA ASP A 175 11.32 3.62 -25.42
C ASP A 175 12.81 3.28 -25.53
N ALA A 176 13.11 2.13 -26.16
CA ALA A 176 14.47 1.64 -26.37
C ALA A 176 15.31 2.61 -27.23
N ARG A 177 14.68 3.32 -28.16
CA ARG A 177 15.37 4.26 -29.07
C ARG A 177 16.05 5.40 -28.33
N LEU A 178 15.49 5.83 -27.21
CA LEU A 178 16.09 6.88 -26.36
C LEU A 178 17.43 6.41 -25.77
N TYR A 179 17.52 5.13 -25.39
CA TYR A 179 18.76 4.54 -24.87
C TYR A 179 19.81 4.35 -25.96
N GLU A 180 19.39 3.91 -27.15
CA GLU A 180 20.28 3.80 -28.32
C GLU A 180 20.84 5.17 -28.68
N SER A 181 20.02 6.18 -28.79
CA SER A 181 20.44 7.57 -29.06
C SER A 181 21.42 8.09 -28.01
N ALA A 182 21.13 7.86 -26.73
CA ALA A 182 22.01 8.25 -25.62
C ALA A 182 23.38 7.56 -25.73
N THR A 183 23.41 6.27 -26.13
CA THR A 183 24.63 5.50 -26.30
C THR A 183 25.43 6.03 -27.47
N MET A 184 24.80 6.32 -28.64
CA MET A 184 25.43 6.91 -29.80
C MET A 184 26.06 8.28 -29.52
N LEU A 185 25.46 9.07 -28.61
CA LEU A 185 25.98 10.35 -28.13
C LEU A 185 27.08 10.19 -27.06
N GLY A 186 27.53 8.96 -26.76
CA GLY A 186 28.57 8.70 -25.76
C GLY A 186 28.13 8.94 -24.29
N ALA A 187 26.84 8.86 -24.00
CA ALA A 187 26.37 9.01 -22.63
C ALA A 187 26.84 7.84 -21.75
N SER A 188 27.44 8.15 -20.59
CA SER A 188 27.76 7.14 -19.59
C SER A 188 26.47 6.51 -18.99
N PRO A 189 26.53 5.31 -18.41
CA PRO A 189 25.36 4.66 -17.80
C PRO A 189 24.64 5.53 -16.76
N GLY A 190 25.38 6.26 -15.93
CA GLY A 190 24.82 7.18 -14.94
C GLY A 190 24.14 8.41 -15.58
N ARG A 191 24.68 8.92 -16.69
CA ARG A 191 24.04 9.99 -17.46
C ARG A 191 22.76 9.48 -18.12
N SER A 192 22.79 8.34 -18.77
CA SER A 192 21.61 7.69 -19.35
C SER A 192 20.52 7.43 -18.31
N PHE A 193 20.89 6.97 -17.12
CA PHE A 193 19.94 6.81 -16.01
C PHE A 193 19.23 8.12 -15.67
N ARG A 194 19.97 9.22 -15.48
CA ARG A 194 19.39 10.51 -15.06
C ARG A 194 18.63 11.23 -16.16
N THR A 195 19.07 11.11 -17.43
CA THR A 195 18.50 11.87 -18.55
C THR A 195 17.45 11.11 -19.35
N VAL A 196 17.47 9.78 -19.32
CA VAL A 196 16.53 8.93 -20.06
C VAL A 196 15.65 8.12 -19.11
N THR A 197 16.26 7.28 -18.25
CA THR A 197 15.50 6.33 -17.43
C THR A 197 14.58 7.04 -16.44
N LEU A 198 15.14 7.91 -15.61
CA LEU A 198 14.37 8.58 -14.55
C LEU A 198 13.25 9.47 -15.10
N PRO A 199 13.46 10.30 -16.15
CA PRO A 199 12.39 11.10 -16.74
C PRO A 199 11.29 10.27 -17.41
N SER A 200 11.65 9.17 -18.12
CA SER A 200 10.66 8.32 -18.78
C SER A 200 9.82 7.48 -17.81
N THR A 201 10.33 7.21 -16.62
CA THR A 201 9.62 6.43 -15.59
C THR A 201 9.02 7.29 -14.47
N LYS A 202 9.06 8.62 -14.56
CA LYS A 202 8.63 9.54 -13.49
C LYS A 202 7.21 9.30 -12.99
N PHE A 203 6.26 9.02 -13.88
CA PHE A 203 4.88 8.76 -13.49
C PHE A 203 4.73 7.41 -12.78
N GLY A 204 5.46 6.37 -13.22
CA GLY A 204 5.53 5.11 -12.52
C GLY A 204 6.16 5.24 -11.14
N LEU A 205 7.21 6.07 -11.02
CA LEU A 205 7.86 6.36 -9.74
C LEU A 205 6.88 7.08 -8.78
N MET A 206 6.16 8.10 -9.26
CA MET A 206 5.14 8.78 -8.46
C MET A 206 4.04 7.81 -8.03
N SER A 207 3.55 6.97 -8.94
CA SER A 207 2.54 5.96 -8.63
C SER A 207 3.02 4.97 -7.58
N ALA A 208 4.27 4.50 -7.68
CA ALA A 208 4.86 3.61 -6.70
C ALA A 208 4.96 4.27 -5.31
N ILE A 209 5.39 5.54 -5.24
CA ILE A 209 5.45 6.30 -3.99
C ILE A 209 4.06 6.40 -3.35
N PHE A 210 3.04 6.80 -4.11
CA PHE A 210 1.69 6.93 -3.57
C PHE A 210 1.09 5.61 -3.11
N ILE A 211 1.24 4.55 -3.90
CA ILE A 211 0.67 3.24 -3.55
C ILE A 211 1.38 2.66 -2.34
N VAL A 212 2.71 2.67 -2.29
CA VAL A 212 3.47 2.16 -1.15
C VAL A 212 3.15 2.96 0.12
N PHE A 213 3.13 4.30 0.03
CA PHE A 213 2.77 5.15 1.15
C PHE A 213 1.37 4.83 1.67
N THR A 214 0.38 4.70 0.77
CA THR A 214 -0.99 4.37 1.16
C THR A 214 -1.10 2.99 1.81
N ILE A 215 -0.43 1.98 1.25
CA ILE A 215 -0.42 0.62 1.81
C ILE A 215 0.17 0.63 3.22
N VAL A 216 1.29 1.34 3.43
CA VAL A 216 2.00 1.33 4.72
C VAL A 216 1.30 2.18 5.77
N ILE A 217 0.79 3.37 5.42
CA ILE A 217 0.13 4.25 6.40
C ILE A 217 -1.18 3.65 6.93
N THR A 218 -1.83 2.80 6.13
CA THR A 218 -3.07 2.12 6.48
C THR A 218 -2.85 0.70 7.02
N ASP A 219 -1.60 0.21 7.03
CA ASP A 219 -1.31 -1.14 7.51
C ASP A 219 -1.51 -1.26 9.02
N PHE A 220 -2.31 -2.25 9.37
CA PHE A 220 -2.57 -2.64 10.75
C PHE A 220 -1.72 -3.84 11.18
N GLY A 221 -1.49 -4.80 10.24
CA GLY A 221 -0.94 -6.11 10.57
C GLY A 221 0.48 -6.07 11.12
N ASN A 222 1.40 -5.40 10.41
CA ASN A 222 2.80 -5.32 10.85
C ASN A 222 2.95 -4.58 12.19
N PRO A 223 2.36 -3.37 12.39
CA PRO A 223 2.46 -2.67 13.65
C PRO A 223 1.81 -3.41 14.83
N MET A 224 0.70 -4.13 14.59
CA MET A 224 0.02 -4.89 15.64
C MET A 224 0.87 -6.02 16.20
N VAL A 225 1.66 -6.68 15.34
CA VAL A 225 2.46 -7.84 15.72
C VAL A 225 3.85 -7.45 16.23
N ILE A 226 4.51 -6.45 15.60
CA ILE A 226 5.91 -6.11 15.85
C ILE A 226 6.05 -4.80 16.61
N GLY A 227 4.99 -3.98 16.66
CA GLY A 227 5.08 -2.62 17.20
C GLY A 227 5.51 -2.54 18.65
N ALA A 228 5.11 -3.51 19.51
CA ALA A 228 5.30 -3.44 20.95
C ALA A 228 4.82 -2.08 21.50
N ASP A 229 5.70 -1.30 22.12
CA ASP A 229 5.36 0.02 22.66
C ASP A 229 5.31 1.13 21.60
N TYR A 230 5.69 0.83 20.36
CA TYR A 230 5.67 1.79 19.24
C TYR A 230 4.30 1.80 18.57
N SER A 231 3.39 2.62 19.10
CA SER A 231 2.02 2.73 18.59
C SER A 231 1.96 3.60 17.34
N VAL A 232 1.17 3.15 16.36
CA VAL A 232 0.77 3.90 15.16
C VAL A 232 -0.76 4.09 15.16
N LEU A 233 -1.27 4.96 14.31
CA LEU A 233 -2.68 5.35 14.31
C LEU A 233 -3.63 4.15 14.13
N ALA A 234 -3.29 3.22 13.23
CA ALA A 234 -4.10 2.04 12.97
C ALA A 234 -4.24 1.14 14.21
N THR A 235 -3.15 0.90 14.94
CA THR A 235 -3.17 0.10 16.18
C THR A 235 -3.83 0.84 17.35
N GLU A 236 -3.64 2.16 17.43
CA GLU A 236 -4.27 2.97 18.47
C GLU A 236 -5.78 3.00 18.31
N MET A 237 -6.30 3.18 17.10
CA MET A 237 -7.75 3.12 16.84
C MET A 237 -8.33 1.76 17.25
N TYR A 238 -7.67 0.67 16.95
CA TYR A 238 -8.10 -0.68 17.35
C TYR A 238 -8.12 -0.83 18.87
N ASN A 239 -7.06 -0.40 19.57
CA ASN A 239 -6.96 -0.49 21.02
C ASN A 239 -8.04 0.36 21.72
N GLN A 240 -8.37 1.53 21.19
CA GLN A 240 -9.44 2.37 21.74
C GLN A 240 -10.81 1.74 21.57
N VAL A 241 -11.09 1.12 20.41
CA VAL A 241 -12.35 0.40 20.18
C VAL A 241 -12.50 -0.78 21.16
N LEU A 242 -11.44 -1.58 21.36
CA LEU A 242 -11.45 -2.69 22.29
C LEU A 242 -11.54 -2.21 23.76
N GLY A 243 -10.82 -1.14 24.10
CA GLY A 243 -10.84 -0.56 25.43
C GLY A 243 -12.17 0.07 25.84
N GLN A 244 -13.01 0.45 24.88
CA GLN A 244 -14.38 0.94 25.13
C GLN A 244 -15.43 -0.17 25.14
N ALA A 245 -15.09 -1.36 24.63
CA ALA A 245 -16.01 -2.51 24.60
C ALA A 245 -16.03 -3.31 25.92
N ASN A 246 -15.14 -3.01 26.86
CA ASN A 246 -15.09 -3.55 28.23
C ASN A 246 -15.51 -2.48 29.26
#